data_028fa4177e7d3af796e5aefd67ea1a34
#
_entry.id   028fa4177e7d3af796e5aefd67ea1a34
#
_cell.length_a   1.000
_cell.length_b   1.000
_cell.length_c   1.000
_cell.angle_alpha   90.00
_cell.angle_beta   90.00
_cell.angle_gamma   90.00
#
_symmetry.space_group_name_H-M   'P 1'
#
loop_
_entity.id
_entity.type
_entity.pdbx_description
1 polymer ?
#
loop_
_entity_poly.entity_id
_entity_poly.type
_entity_poly.pdbx_seq_one_letter_code
_entity_poly.pdbx_strand_id
1 'polypeptide(L)'
;VLMQYDPSKIGGHPRSTICVSTQIGCAMGCVFCATGQMGFETNLKAEHIVSQVIHFAELLQQRGEHVTNLVFMGMGEPMANYDEMIRSVKILTHSRGFGLGQRHITISTIGIKSGIEKLAEENLQIGLAISLHAPNNQLRKKLVPTATSNSVEEIIESGYNYFKKTGRRVTFEYALMDGVNDSPQIANDLAELLRGNGSHVNLIPINPTAGDFKRPSNNRVHEFERILSSAGVNCTIRIEKGTEISAACGQLRTDIIG
;
A
#
# COMPACT_ATOMS: atom_id res chain seq x y z
N VAL A 1 -11.88 5.78 0.88
CA VAL A 1 -11.50 6.95 0.07
C VAL A 1 -11.66 6.63 -1.40
N LEU A 2 -12.28 7.54 -2.17
CA LEU A 2 -12.35 7.45 -3.62
C LEU A 2 -11.25 8.34 -4.24
N MET A 3 -10.41 7.75 -5.08
CA MET A 3 -9.35 8.45 -5.82
C MET A 3 -9.67 8.40 -7.31
N GLN A 4 -9.88 9.56 -7.91
CA GLN A 4 -10.13 9.69 -9.34
C GLN A 4 -8.91 10.24 -10.06
N TYR A 5 -8.55 9.62 -11.17
CA TYR A 5 -7.41 9.99 -12.01
C TYR A 5 -7.91 10.45 -13.37
N ASP A 6 -7.62 11.71 -13.67
CA ASP A 6 -7.95 12.34 -14.94
C ASP A 6 -6.85 12.04 -15.97
N PRO A 7 -7.17 11.34 -17.07
CA PRO A 7 -6.17 11.01 -18.10
C PRO A 7 -5.58 12.23 -18.80
N SER A 8 -6.26 13.36 -18.81
CA SER A 8 -5.75 14.60 -19.40
C SER A 8 -4.52 15.14 -18.64
N LYS A 9 -4.39 14.77 -17.34
CA LYS A 9 -3.30 15.24 -16.47
C LYS A 9 -2.13 14.27 -16.35
N ILE A 10 -2.38 12.97 -16.49
CA ILE A 10 -1.38 11.92 -16.23
C ILE A 10 -1.24 10.89 -17.36
N GLY A 11 -2.02 11.04 -18.44
CA GLY A 11 -2.10 10.05 -19.51
C GLY A 11 -2.84 8.78 -19.11
N GLY A 12 -3.14 7.92 -20.10
CA GLY A 12 -3.81 6.64 -19.88
C GLY A 12 -5.34 6.72 -19.90
N HIS A 13 -6.01 5.78 -19.22
CA HIS A 13 -7.47 5.74 -19.11
C HIS A 13 -7.97 6.34 -17.79
N PRO A 14 -9.20 6.88 -17.76
CA PRO A 14 -9.83 7.32 -16.51
C PRO A 14 -9.81 6.19 -15.48
N ARG A 15 -9.44 6.50 -14.25
CA ARG A 15 -9.44 5.53 -13.16
C ARG A 15 -10.17 6.05 -11.94
N SER A 16 -11.11 5.25 -11.43
CA SER A 16 -11.79 5.44 -10.16
C SER A 16 -11.36 4.31 -9.23
N THR A 17 -10.38 4.62 -8.36
CA THR A 17 -9.79 3.66 -7.42
C THR A 17 -10.39 3.87 -6.04
N ILE A 18 -10.92 2.82 -5.44
CA ILE A 18 -11.38 2.85 -4.05
C ILE A 18 -10.26 2.32 -3.15
N CYS A 19 -9.94 3.06 -2.09
CA CYS A 19 -9.06 2.65 -1.02
C CYS A 19 -9.92 2.29 0.19
N VAL A 20 -9.88 1.00 0.61
CA VAL A 20 -10.67 0.46 1.71
C VAL A 20 -9.82 0.18 2.93
N SER A 21 -10.44 0.31 4.11
CA SER A 21 -9.91 -0.07 5.40
C SER A 21 -10.31 -1.50 5.76
N THR A 22 -9.45 -2.21 6.49
CA THR A 22 -9.70 -3.57 7.00
C THR A 22 -9.86 -3.61 8.51
N GLN A 23 -9.48 -2.54 9.20
CA GLN A 23 -9.55 -2.40 10.64
C GLN A 23 -9.98 -0.98 11.01
N ILE A 24 -10.43 -0.77 12.24
CA ILE A 24 -10.44 0.54 12.91
C ILE A 24 -9.13 0.62 13.69
N GLY A 25 -8.30 1.61 13.37
CA GLY A 25 -6.94 1.68 13.85
C GLY A 25 -6.03 0.64 13.22
N CYS A 26 -4.82 0.46 13.77
CA CYS A 26 -3.83 -0.50 13.29
C CYS A 26 -2.82 -0.86 14.39
N ALA A 27 -2.63 -2.15 14.64
CA ALA A 27 -1.68 -2.64 15.65
C ALA A 27 -0.20 -2.52 15.23
N MET A 28 0.07 -2.16 13.98
CA MET A 28 1.44 -2.17 13.43
C MET A 28 2.30 -1.02 13.95
N GLY A 29 1.72 0.07 14.43
CA GLY A 29 2.42 1.15 15.11
C GLY A 29 3.45 1.87 14.25
N CYS A 30 3.29 1.90 12.92
CA CYS A 30 4.19 2.63 12.03
C CYS A 30 4.26 4.09 12.47
N VAL A 31 5.47 4.57 12.80
CA VAL A 31 5.68 5.89 13.44
C VAL A 31 5.33 7.08 12.54
N PHE A 32 5.29 6.86 11.24
CA PHE A 32 4.94 7.87 10.22
C PHE A 32 3.46 7.81 9.79
N CYS A 33 2.64 6.90 10.35
CA CYS A 33 1.26 6.67 9.94
C CYS A 33 0.29 7.10 11.05
N ALA A 34 -0.63 8.02 10.73
CA ALA A 34 -1.63 8.48 11.69
C ALA A 34 -2.50 7.32 12.24
N THR A 35 -2.89 6.38 11.37
CA THR A 35 -3.62 5.17 11.79
C THR A 35 -2.81 4.29 12.76
N GLY A 36 -1.48 4.15 12.52
CA GLY A 36 -0.60 3.40 13.40
C GLY A 36 -0.44 4.05 14.78
N GLN A 37 -0.50 5.37 14.85
CA GLN A 37 -0.42 6.14 16.11
C GLN A 37 -1.71 6.08 16.93
N MET A 38 -2.86 5.79 16.30
CA MET A 38 -4.15 5.61 16.99
C MET A 38 -4.20 4.30 17.81
N GLY A 39 -3.38 3.31 17.48
CA GLY A 39 -3.51 1.96 17.98
C GLY A 39 -4.59 1.16 17.26
N PHE A 40 -4.82 -0.06 17.73
CA PHE A 40 -5.81 -0.99 17.17
C PHE A 40 -7.08 -0.99 18.02
N GLU A 41 -8.23 -0.93 17.38
CA GLU A 41 -9.53 -1.03 18.03
C GLU A 41 -10.23 -2.33 17.67
N THR A 42 -10.50 -2.58 16.39
CA THR A 42 -11.22 -3.78 15.95
C THR A 42 -10.97 -4.15 14.49
N ASN A 43 -11.17 -5.42 14.16
CA ASN A 43 -11.21 -5.91 12.79
C ASN A 43 -12.57 -5.60 12.14
N LEU A 44 -12.55 -5.14 10.90
CA LEU A 44 -13.76 -5.02 10.11
C LEU A 44 -14.16 -6.38 9.54
N LYS A 45 -15.46 -6.70 9.61
CA LYS A 45 -16.01 -7.87 8.93
C LYS A 45 -16.07 -7.64 7.42
N ALA A 46 -16.17 -8.72 6.65
CA ALA A 46 -16.23 -8.65 5.18
C ALA A 46 -17.36 -7.74 4.68
N GLU A 47 -18.52 -7.77 5.34
CA GLU A 47 -19.65 -6.90 5.01
C GLU A 47 -19.31 -5.41 5.16
N HIS A 48 -18.55 -5.03 6.20
CA HIS A 48 -18.12 -3.64 6.39
C HIS A 48 -17.10 -3.21 5.32
N ILE A 49 -16.22 -4.12 4.90
CA ILE A 49 -15.24 -3.86 3.83
C ILE A 49 -15.97 -3.68 2.50
N VAL A 50 -16.91 -4.58 2.18
CA VAL A 50 -17.73 -4.52 0.97
C VAL A 50 -18.60 -3.26 0.92
N SER A 51 -19.21 -2.87 2.05
CA SER A 51 -20.03 -1.66 2.14
C SER A 51 -19.28 -0.39 1.77
N GLN A 52 -17.97 -0.29 2.10
CA GLN A 52 -17.15 0.84 1.65
C GLN A 52 -17.07 0.92 0.12
N VAL A 53 -17.00 -0.22 -0.56
CA VAL A 53 -16.95 -0.27 -2.03
C VAL A 53 -18.29 0.10 -2.63
N ILE A 54 -19.39 -0.45 -2.10
CA ILE A 54 -20.76 -0.20 -2.58
C ILE A 54 -21.09 1.28 -2.46
N HIS A 55 -20.79 1.91 -1.31
CA HIS A 55 -21.04 3.34 -1.11
C HIS A 55 -20.41 4.21 -2.20
N PHE A 56 -19.14 3.99 -2.53
CA PHE A 56 -18.49 4.76 -3.60
C PHE A 56 -18.94 4.35 -5.00
N ALA A 57 -19.34 3.08 -5.20
CA ALA A 57 -19.89 2.62 -6.47
C ALA A 57 -21.21 3.31 -6.80
N GLU A 58 -22.10 3.48 -5.81
CA GLU A 58 -23.35 4.22 -5.95
C GLU A 58 -23.12 5.69 -6.33
N LEU A 59 -22.15 6.35 -5.67
CA LEU A 59 -21.77 7.73 -5.99
C LEU A 59 -21.22 7.87 -7.42
N LEU A 60 -20.43 6.91 -7.88
CA LEU A 60 -19.89 6.88 -9.23
C LEU A 60 -21.00 6.63 -10.25
N GLN A 61 -21.91 5.70 -9.99
CA GLN A 61 -23.03 5.35 -10.87
C GLN A 61 -23.93 6.55 -11.16
N GLN A 62 -24.19 7.42 -10.16
CA GLN A 62 -24.95 8.66 -10.35
C GLN A 62 -24.31 9.61 -11.38
N ARG A 63 -23.02 9.46 -11.65
CA ARG A 63 -22.24 10.24 -12.62
C ARG A 63 -21.97 9.50 -13.93
N GLY A 64 -22.55 8.31 -14.11
CA GLY A 64 -22.28 7.42 -15.26
C GLY A 64 -20.87 6.80 -15.24
N GLU A 65 -20.22 6.80 -14.08
CA GLU A 65 -18.89 6.25 -13.87
C GLU A 65 -18.97 4.90 -13.14
N HIS A 66 -17.84 4.18 -13.08
CA HIS A 66 -17.76 2.89 -12.37
C HIS A 66 -16.43 2.73 -11.66
N VAL A 67 -16.41 1.83 -10.70
CA VAL A 67 -15.18 1.44 -9.99
C VAL A 67 -14.26 0.67 -10.93
N THR A 68 -13.03 1.16 -11.08
CA THR A 68 -12.05 0.49 -11.95
C THR A 68 -11.01 -0.30 -11.14
N ASN A 69 -10.65 0.16 -9.95
CA ASN A 69 -9.61 -0.45 -9.11
C ASN A 69 -9.99 -0.42 -7.63
N LEU A 70 -9.48 -1.39 -6.90
CA LEU A 70 -9.61 -1.49 -5.45
C LEU A 70 -8.23 -1.68 -4.82
N VAL A 71 -7.93 -0.93 -3.76
CA VAL A 71 -6.69 -1.10 -2.99
C VAL A 71 -7.00 -1.23 -1.51
N PHE A 72 -6.42 -2.23 -0.86
CA PHE A 72 -6.48 -2.44 0.58
C PHE A 72 -5.31 -1.69 1.23
N MET A 73 -5.40 -0.36 1.24
CA MET A 73 -4.37 0.56 1.70
C MET A 73 -4.92 1.63 2.65
N GLY A 74 -6.16 1.44 3.14
CA GLY A 74 -6.78 2.28 4.16
C GLY A 74 -6.26 1.95 5.56
N MET A 75 -7.10 2.12 6.56
CA MET A 75 -6.74 1.78 7.94
C MET A 75 -6.62 0.28 8.14
N GLY A 76 -5.59 -0.14 8.90
CA GLY A 76 -5.35 -1.52 9.29
C GLY A 76 -4.30 -2.24 8.45
N GLU A 77 -3.90 -3.42 8.95
CA GLU A 77 -3.03 -4.38 8.26
C GLU A 77 -3.91 -5.51 7.70
N PRO A 78 -4.08 -5.63 6.38
CA PRO A 78 -4.97 -6.64 5.79
C PRO A 78 -4.62 -8.08 6.17
N MET A 79 -3.31 -8.40 6.29
CA MET A 79 -2.89 -9.75 6.66
C MET A 79 -3.16 -10.08 8.14
N ALA A 80 -3.38 -9.09 9.00
CA ALA A 80 -3.83 -9.29 10.37
C ALA A 80 -5.34 -9.53 10.48
N ASN A 81 -6.10 -9.22 9.41
CA ASN A 81 -7.53 -9.51 9.27
C ASN A 81 -7.78 -10.37 8.01
N TYR A 82 -6.97 -11.40 7.84
CA TYR A 82 -6.85 -12.15 6.60
C TYR A 82 -8.17 -12.76 6.11
N ASP A 83 -8.88 -13.48 6.98
CA ASP A 83 -10.07 -14.24 6.59
C ASP A 83 -11.20 -13.32 6.10
N GLU A 84 -11.44 -12.21 6.80
CA GLU A 84 -12.46 -11.23 6.42
C GLU A 84 -12.05 -10.44 5.17
N MET A 85 -10.77 -10.13 5.02
CA MET A 85 -10.21 -9.50 3.82
C MET A 85 -10.42 -10.40 2.60
N ILE A 86 -10.02 -11.67 2.66
CA ILE A 86 -10.20 -12.62 1.55
C ILE A 86 -11.68 -12.87 1.24
N ARG A 87 -12.51 -12.97 2.27
CA ARG A 87 -13.97 -13.10 2.08
C ARG A 87 -14.55 -11.90 1.33
N SER A 88 -14.14 -10.68 1.68
CA SER A 88 -14.55 -9.47 0.96
C SER A 88 -14.10 -9.47 -0.50
N VAL A 89 -12.87 -9.90 -0.77
CA VAL A 89 -12.34 -10.05 -2.13
C VAL A 89 -13.17 -11.04 -2.95
N LYS A 90 -13.48 -12.22 -2.38
CA LYS A 90 -14.30 -13.24 -3.05
C LYS A 90 -15.70 -12.72 -3.39
N ILE A 91 -16.32 -11.94 -2.50
CA ILE A 91 -17.63 -11.30 -2.74
C ILE A 91 -17.52 -10.28 -3.89
N LEU A 92 -16.53 -9.39 -3.83
CA LEU A 92 -16.36 -8.32 -4.80
C LEU A 92 -15.96 -8.81 -6.21
N THR A 93 -15.29 -9.97 -6.30
CA THR A 93 -14.86 -10.54 -7.57
C THR A 93 -15.87 -11.54 -8.15
N HIS A 94 -16.91 -11.89 -7.41
CA HIS A 94 -17.88 -12.89 -7.84
C HIS A 94 -18.67 -12.39 -9.06
N SER A 95 -18.77 -13.21 -10.12
CA SER A 95 -19.40 -12.83 -11.40
C SER A 95 -20.89 -12.49 -11.29
N ARG A 96 -21.62 -13.07 -10.33
CA ARG A 96 -23.03 -12.76 -10.03
C ARG A 96 -23.19 -11.68 -8.93
N GLY A 97 -22.09 -11.06 -8.50
CA GLY A 97 -22.06 -10.00 -7.51
C GLY A 97 -21.55 -8.70 -8.12
N PHE A 98 -20.56 -8.07 -7.48
CA PHE A 98 -19.98 -6.80 -7.94
C PHE A 98 -19.17 -6.95 -9.25
N GLY A 99 -18.54 -8.11 -9.45
CA GLY A 99 -17.87 -8.48 -10.70
C GLY A 99 -16.54 -7.75 -10.98
N LEU A 100 -15.90 -7.19 -9.94
CA LEU A 100 -14.60 -6.52 -10.13
C LEU A 100 -13.53 -7.53 -10.56
N GLY A 101 -12.82 -7.21 -11.64
CA GLY A 101 -11.72 -8.08 -12.10
C GLY A 101 -10.60 -8.19 -11.07
N GLN A 102 -10.17 -9.41 -10.74
CA GLN A 102 -9.14 -9.67 -9.73
C GLN A 102 -7.84 -8.88 -9.96
N ARG A 103 -7.45 -8.67 -11.23
CA ARG A 103 -6.24 -7.91 -11.61
C ARG A 103 -6.31 -6.42 -11.26
N HIS A 104 -7.49 -5.92 -10.96
CA HIS A 104 -7.73 -4.54 -10.52
C HIS A 104 -7.70 -4.38 -9.00
N ILE A 105 -7.40 -5.45 -8.27
CA ILE A 105 -7.27 -5.43 -6.81
C ILE A 105 -5.81 -5.49 -6.41
N THR A 106 -5.41 -4.65 -5.46
CA THR A 106 -4.10 -4.70 -4.81
C THR A 106 -4.27 -4.79 -3.30
N ILE A 107 -3.63 -5.77 -2.70
CA ILE A 107 -3.55 -5.91 -1.24
C ILE A 107 -2.19 -5.38 -0.80
N SER A 108 -2.20 -4.49 0.20
CA SER A 108 -0.99 -3.98 0.83
C SER A 108 -0.75 -4.65 2.17
N THR A 109 0.51 -4.89 2.51
CA THR A 109 0.91 -5.42 3.82
C THR A 109 2.28 -4.87 4.22
N ILE A 110 2.53 -4.79 5.52
CA ILE A 110 3.88 -4.50 6.03
C ILE A 110 4.86 -5.68 5.82
N GLY A 111 4.42 -6.78 5.22
CA GLY A 111 5.27 -7.95 4.98
C GLY A 111 5.09 -9.04 6.03
N ILE A 112 3.85 -9.33 6.45
CA ILE A 112 3.53 -10.50 7.25
C ILE A 112 3.68 -11.73 6.35
N LYS A 113 4.85 -12.40 6.45
CA LYS A 113 5.26 -13.52 5.58
C LYS A 113 4.19 -14.61 5.48
N SER A 114 3.67 -15.07 6.62
CA SER A 114 2.62 -16.10 6.64
C SER A 114 1.33 -15.69 5.92
N GLY A 115 0.99 -14.41 5.92
CA GLY A 115 -0.15 -13.87 5.18
C GLY A 115 0.13 -13.84 3.67
N ILE A 116 1.35 -13.47 3.26
CA ILE A 116 1.76 -13.48 1.85
C ILE A 116 1.76 -14.92 1.30
N GLU A 117 2.28 -15.86 2.07
CA GLU A 117 2.29 -17.29 1.71
C GLU A 117 0.86 -17.83 1.54
N LYS A 118 -0.05 -17.53 2.49
CA LYS A 118 -1.48 -17.91 2.36
C LYS A 118 -2.11 -17.28 1.11
N LEU A 119 -1.85 -16.01 0.84
CA LEU A 119 -2.40 -15.32 -0.33
C LEU A 119 -1.93 -15.96 -1.64
N ALA A 120 -0.70 -16.44 -1.70
CA ALA A 120 -0.16 -17.12 -2.86
C ALA A 120 -0.86 -18.46 -3.14
N GLU A 121 -1.50 -19.10 -2.12
CA GLU A 121 -2.25 -20.35 -2.26
C GLU A 121 -3.71 -20.14 -2.72
N GLU A 122 -4.23 -18.90 -2.64
CA GLU A 122 -5.65 -18.62 -2.94
C GLU A 122 -6.01 -18.72 -4.45
N ASN A 123 -5.03 -18.94 -5.33
CA ASN A 123 -5.22 -18.96 -6.80
C ASN A 123 -5.91 -17.68 -7.35
N LEU A 124 -5.70 -16.54 -6.70
CA LEU A 124 -6.26 -15.26 -7.08
C LEU A 124 -5.24 -14.44 -7.90
N GLN A 125 -5.75 -13.69 -8.87
CA GLN A 125 -4.93 -12.84 -9.74
C GLN A 125 -4.78 -11.41 -9.19
N ILE A 126 -4.40 -11.27 -7.92
CA ILE A 126 -4.33 -10.01 -7.17
C ILE A 126 -2.91 -9.45 -7.19
N GLY A 127 -2.77 -8.12 -7.26
CA GLY A 127 -1.49 -7.44 -7.05
C GLY A 127 -1.13 -7.40 -5.57
N LEU A 128 0.16 -7.52 -5.26
CA LEU A 128 0.69 -7.41 -3.90
C LEU A 128 1.54 -6.16 -3.77
N ALA A 129 1.27 -5.34 -2.76
CA ALA A 129 2.09 -4.21 -2.35
C ALA A 129 2.70 -4.49 -0.97
N ILE A 130 4.01 -4.36 -0.85
CA ILE A 130 4.73 -4.61 0.40
C ILE A 130 5.33 -3.31 0.91
N SER A 131 4.89 -2.87 2.06
CA SER A 131 5.39 -1.69 2.76
C SER A 131 6.77 -1.97 3.36
N LEU A 132 7.84 -1.63 2.63
CA LEU A 132 9.22 -1.95 2.99
C LEU A 132 9.86 -0.84 3.84
N HIS A 133 9.89 0.38 3.32
CA HIS A 133 10.30 1.65 3.95
C HIS A 133 11.76 1.76 4.42
N ALA A 134 12.54 0.68 4.39
CA ALA A 134 13.95 0.67 4.78
C ALA A 134 14.71 -0.45 4.04
N PRO A 135 16.02 -0.28 3.76
CA PRO A 135 16.84 -1.32 3.15
C PRO A 135 17.45 -2.29 4.17
N ASN A 136 17.29 -2.03 5.47
CA ASN A 136 17.86 -2.87 6.53
C ASN A 136 16.95 -2.96 7.75
N ASN A 137 17.19 -3.99 8.56
CA ASN A 137 16.37 -4.32 9.72
C ASN A 137 16.43 -3.26 10.82
N GLN A 138 17.58 -2.61 11.01
CA GLN A 138 17.76 -1.60 12.06
C GLN A 138 16.89 -0.36 11.81
N LEU A 139 16.92 0.15 10.58
CA LEU A 139 16.09 1.30 10.18
C LEU A 139 14.62 0.91 10.14
N ARG A 140 14.32 -0.27 9.58
CA ARG A 140 12.94 -0.76 9.48
C ARG A 140 12.27 -0.90 10.84
N LYS A 141 12.97 -1.43 11.84
CA LYS A 141 12.47 -1.55 13.22
C LYS A 141 12.12 -0.19 13.85
N LYS A 142 12.86 0.87 13.50
CA LYS A 142 12.54 2.23 13.95
C LYS A 142 11.27 2.79 13.30
N LEU A 143 11.02 2.44 12.04
CA LEU A 143 9.88 2.96 11.26
C LEU A 143 8.61 2.12 11.46
N VAL A 144 8.75 0.80 11.62
CA VAL A 144 7.66 -0.17 11.80
C VAL A 144 8.00 -1.05 13.00
N PRO A 145 7.72 -0.59 14.24
CA PRO A 145 8.21 -1.24 15.46
C PRO A 145 7.73 -2.69 15.66
N THR A 146 6.54 -3.03 15.16
CA THR A 146 5.97 -4.38 15.29
C THR A 146 6.44 -5.37 14.22
N ALA A 147 7.10 -4.89 13.16
CA ALA A 147 7.59 -5.74 12.07
C ALA A 147 8.91 -6.45 12.41
N THR A 148 9.03 -6.97 13.62
CA THR A 148 10.29 -7.56 14.13
C THR A 148 10.42 -9.05 13.86
N SER A 149 9.37 -9.72 13.43
CA SER A 149 9.32 -11.17 13.20
C SER A 149 9.93 -11.61 11.86
N ASN A 150 10.03 -10.71 10.88
CA ASN A 150 10.61 -11.01 9.57
C ASN A 150 11.69 -9.98 9.22
N SER A 151 12.82 -10.44 8.71
CA SER A 151 13.88 -9.57 8.21
C SER A 151 13.47 -8.92 6.88
N VAL A 152 14.18 -7.86 6.49
CA VAL A 152 13.99 -7.21 5.18
C VAL A 152 14.19 -8.20 4.05
N GLU A 153 15.19 -9.04 4.15
CA GLU A 153 15.53 -10.08 3.18
C GLU A 153 14.41 -11.13 3.06
N GLU A 154 13.88 -11.62 4.18
CA GLU A 154 12.75 -12.58 4.20
C GLU A 154 11.48 -11.98 3.60
N ILE A 155 11.24 -10.70 3.82
CA ILE A 155 10.09 -9.99 3.24
C ILE A 155 10.24 -9.87 1.72
N ILE A 156 11.42 -9.51 1.24
CA ILE A 156 11.72 -9.44 -0.20
C ILE A 156 11.59 -10.82 -0.84
N GLU A 157 12.15 -11.84 -0.20
CA GLU A 157 12.03 -13.23 -0.66
C GLU A 157 10.57 -13.69 -0.74
N SER A 158 9.75 -13.36 0.26
CA SER A 158 8.32 -13.72 0.25
C SER A 158 7.57 -13.04 -0.90
N GLY A 159 7.89 -11.78 -1.22
CA GLY A 159 7.37 -11.07 -2.38
C GLY A 159 7.79 -11.74 -3.70
N TYR A 160 9.05 -12.13 -3.81
CA TYR A 160 9.54 -12.84 -4.99
C TYR A 160 8.88 -14.22 -5.18
N ASN A 161 8.69 -14.97 -4.09
CA ASN A 161 8.00 -16.25 -4.11
C ASN A 161 6.52 -16.08 -4.50
N TYR A 162 5.86 -15.03 -4.03
CA TYR A 162 4.51 -14.66 -4.47
C TYR A 162 4.46 -14.42 -5.98
N PHE A 163 5.39 -13.61 -6.51
CA PHE A 163 5.48 -13.36 -7.96
C PHE A 163 5.70 -14.65 -8.75
N LYS A 164 6.66 -15.48 -8.34
CA LYS A 164 6.95 -16.78 -9.01
C LYS A 164 5.71 -17.68 -9.06
N LYS A 165 4.94 -17.73 -7.98
CA LYS A 165 3.79 -18.61 -7.89
C LYS A 165 2.57 -18.10 -8.66
N THR A 166 2.31 -16.80 -8.58
CA THR A 166 1.06 -16.20 -9.11
C THR A 166 1.24 -15.55 -10.47
N GLY A 167 2.46 -15.23 -10.88
CA GLY A 167 2.76 -14.37 -12.02
C GLY A 167 2.31 -12.91 -11.83
N ARG A 168 1.92 -12.53 -10.61
CA ARG A 168 1.39 -11.20 -10.33
C ARG A 168 2.48 -10.28 -9.80
N ARG A 169 2.47 -9.06 -10.33
CA ARG A 169 3.44 -8.01 -9.95
C ARG A 169 3.42 -7.76 -8.45
N VAL A 170 4.61 -7.70 -7.87
CA VAL A 170 4.85 -7.21 -6.52
C VAL A 170 5.42 -5.81 -6.60
N THR A 171 4.90 -4.90 -5.78
CA THR A 171 5.40 -3.53 -5.64
C THR A 171 5.89 -3.34 -4.21
N PHE A 172 7.11 -2.82 -4.04
CA PHE A 172 7.61 -2.39 -2.76
C PHE A 172 7.28 -0.90 -2.55
N GLU A 173 6.43 -0.62 -1.59
CA GLU A 173 6.08 0.75 -1.19
C GLU A 173 7.18 1.30 -0.28
N TYR A 174 7.67 2.48 -0.59
CA TYR A 174 8.75 3.12 0.14
C TYR A 174 8.40 4.57 0.48
N ALA A 175 7.94 4.79 1.72
CA ALA A 175 7.68 6.13 2.24
C ALA A 175 9.01 6.86 2.45
N LEU A 176 9.25 7.93 1.72
CA LEU A 176 10.46 8.76 1.81
C LEU A 176 10.28 9.87 2.84
N MET A 177 11.20 9.93 3.80
CA MET A 177 11.22 10.87 4.91
C MET A 177 12.56 11.60 4.97
N ASP A 178 12.49 12.94 4.99
CA ASP A 178 13.67 13.83 5.00
C ASP A 178 14.60 13.53 6.18
N GLY A 179 15.88 13.33 5.88
CA GLY A 179 16.91 13.04 6.87
C GLY A 179 16.78 11.70 7.62
N VAL A 180 15.85 10.83 7.21
CA VAL A 180 15.59 9.55 7.87
C VAL A 180 15.98 8.37 6.99
N ASN A 181 15.38 8.26 5.81
CA ASN A 181 15.58 7.13 4.91
C ASN A 181 15.75 7.55 3.44
N ASP A 182 16.10 8.81 3.19
CA ASP A 182 16.17 9.42 1.85
C ASP A 182 17.59 9.69 1.34
N SER A 183 18.64 9.26 2.09
CA SER A 183 20.03 9.53 1.68
C SER A 183 20.43 8.71 0.44
N PRO A 184 21.42 9.19 -0.36
CA PRO A 184 21.96 8.45 -1.51
C PRO A 184 22.52 7.07 -1.11
N GLN A 185 23.11 6.95 0.08
CA GLN A 185 23.62 5.67 0.58
C GLN A 185 22.47 4.68 0.77
N ILE A 186 21.38 5.10 1.41
CA ILE A 186 20.18 4.28 1.61
C ILE A 186 19.56 3.87 0.27
N ALA A 187 19.57 4.76 -0.74
CA ALA A 187 19.10 4.42 -2.08
C ALA A 187 19.96 3.33 -2.73
N ASN A 188 21.29 3.38 -2.57
CA ASN A 188 22.21 2.36 -3.08
C ASN A 188 22.00 1.02 -2.36
N ASP A 189 21.85 1.02 -1.04
CA ASP A 189 21.58 -0.18 -0.24
C ASP A 189 20.27 -0.85 -0.70
N LEU A 190 19.21 -0.05 -0.92
CA LEU A 190 17.93 -0.55 -1.43
C LEU A 190 18.05 -1.09 -2.85
N ALA A 191 18.82 -0.41 -3.71
CA ALA A 191 19.07 -0.85 -5.07
C ALA A 191 19.80 -2.20 -5.12
N GLU A 192 20.78 -2.41 -4.26
CA GLU A 192 21.51 -3.67 -4.15
C GLU A 192 20.59 -4.83 -3.76
N LEU A 193 19.70 -4.62 -2.78
CA LEU A 193 18.74 -5.62 -2.32
C LEU A 193 17.71 -6.01 -3.39
N LEU A 194 17.30 -5.07 -4.25
CA LEU A 194 16.21 -5.28 -5.20
C LEU A 194 16.66 -5.55 -6.63
N ARG A 195 17.97 -5.47 -6.88
CA ARG A 195 18.54 -5.70 -8.23
C ARG A 195 18.23 -7.11 -8.73
N GLY A 196 17.76 -7.20 -9.97
CA GLY A 196 17.61 -8.47 -10.70
C GLY A 196 16.39 -9.32 -10.31
N ASN A 197 15.57 -8.90 -9.35
CA ASN A 197 14.39 -9.67 -8.93
C ASN A 197 13.08 -9.25 -9.62
N GLY A 198 13.13 -8.34 -10.60
CA GLY A 198 11.95 -7.87 -11.33
C GLY A 198 10.96 -7.03 -10.51
N SER A 199 11.33 -6.64 -9.31
CA SER A 199 10.49 -5.84 -8.42
C SER A 199 10.28 -4.42 -8.94
N HIS A 200 9.22 -3.80 -8.46
CA HIS A 200 8.94 -2.39 -8.69
C HIS A 200 8.92 -1.66 -7.34
N VAL A 201 9.56 -0.50 -7.28
CA VAL A 201 9.53 0.38 -6.11
C VAL A 201 8.59 1.54 -6.39
N ASN A 202 7.68 1.80 -5.47
CA ASN A 202 6.82 2.96 -5.50
C ASN A 202 7.28 3.93 -4.40
N LEU A 203 7.94 5.01 -4.79
CA LEU A 203 8.40 6.05 -3.87
C LEU A 203 7.23 6.94 -3.48
N ILE A 204 6.99 7.06 -2.19
CA ILE A 204 5.92 7.87 -1.62
C ILE A 204 6.56 8.95 -0.74
N PRO A 205 6.83 10.15 -1.28
CA PRO A 205 7.24 11.26 -0.43
C PRO A 205 6.17 11.46 0.65
N ILE A 206 6.58 11.42 1.93
CA ILE A 206 5.63 11.39 3.04
C ILE A 206 4.69 12.61 3.04
N ASN A 207 3.44 12.37 3.41
CA ASN A 207 2.49 13.44 3.67
C ASN A 207 2.63 13.92 5.12
N PRO A 208 2.35 15.19 5.41
CA PRO A 208 2.30 15.69 6.77
C PRO A 208 1.33 14.84 7.61
N THR A 209 1.81 14.33 8.73
CA THR A 209 1.03 13.65 9.77
C THR A 209 1.28 14.36 11.09
N ALA A 210 0.66 13.92 12.17
CA ALA A 210 0.89 14.49 13.50
C ALA A 210 2.30 14.22 14.07
N GLY A 211 3.14 13.46 13.35
CA GLY A 211 4.53 13.19 13.73
C GLY A 211 5.52 14.22 13.17
N ASP A 212 6.77 14.17 13.67
CA ASP A 212 7.84 15.12 13.31
C ASP A 212 8.49 14.83 11.94
N PHE A 213 7.99 13.88 11.18
CA PHE A 213 8.56 13.50 9.88
C PHE A 213 8.25 14.55 8.82
N LYS A 214 9.27 14.91 8.04
CA LYS A 214 9.17 15.89 6.98
C LYS A 214 9.28 15.23 5.61
N ARG A 215 8.60 15.84 4.65
CA ARG A 215 8.72 15.47 3.24
C ARG A 215 10.09 15.87 2.71
N PRO A 216 10.81 14.99 2.01
CA PRO A 216 12.04 15.36 1.32
C PRO A 216 11.80 16.40 0.23
N SER A 217 12.85 17.17 -0.11
CA SER A 217 12.81 18.05 -1.27
C SER A 217 12.61 17.27 -2.56
N ASN A 218 12.00 17.88 -3.57
CA ASN A 218 11.80 17.23 -4.87
C ASN A 218 13.13 16.76 -5.50
N ASN A 219 14.20 17.54 -5.35
CA ASN A 219 15.52 17.17 -5.84
C ASN A 219 16.01 15.86 -5.19
N ARG A 220 15.81 15.70 -3.87
CA ARG A 220 16.18 14.49 -3.13
C ARG A 220 15.35 13.29 -3.59
N VAL A 221 14.05 13.47 -3.80
CA VAL A 221 13.17 12.40 -4.31
C VAL A 221 13.61 11.92 -5.69
N HIS A 222 13.90 12.84 -6.61
CA HIS A 222 14.39 12.49 -7.95
C HIS A 222 15.81 11.92 -7.94
N GLU A 223 16.67 12.36 -7.02
CA GLU A 223 17.99 11.75 -6.84
C GLU A 223 17.87 10.28 -6.41
N PHE A 224 17.00 10.00 -5.44
CA PHE A 224 16.72 8.65 -4.97
C PHE A 224 16.17 7.75 -6.10
N GLU A 225 15.17 8.24 -6.85
CA GLU A 225 14.65 7.55 -8.04
C GLU A 225 15.73 7.23 -9.06
N ARG A 226 16.57 8.22 -9.39
CA ARG A 226 17.65 8.04 -10.36
C ARG A 226 18.65 6.98 -9.93
N ILE A 227 19.02 6.92 -8.64
CA ILE A 227 19.94 5.88 -8.13
C ILE A 227 19.33 4.50 -8.32
N LEU A 228 18.06 4.29 -7.94
CA LEU A 228 17.36 3.01 -8.13
C LEU A 228 17.30 2.63 -9.61
N SER A 229 16.86 3.55 -10.46
CA SER A 229 16.72 3.33 -11.91
C SER A 229 18.06 3.03 -12.58
N SER A 230 19.13 3.73 -12.20
CA SER A 230 20.49 3.47 -12.72
C SER A 230 21.02 2.10 -12.32
N ALA A 231 20.57 1.54 -11.21
CA ALA A 231 20.88 0.18 -10.77
C ALA A 231 19.99 -0.90 -11.41
N GLY A 232 19.07 -0.52 -12.30
CA GLY A 232 18.14 -1.43 -12.97
C GLY A 232 16.91 -1.81 -12.13
N VAL A 233 16.62 -1.08 -11.06
CA VAL A 233 15.40 -1.26 -10.26
C VAL A 233 14.31 -0.36 -10.83
N ASN A 234 13.19 -0.96 -11.27
CA ASN A 234 12.04 -0.20 -11.74
C ASN A 234 11.47 0.65 -10.60
N CYS A 235 11.36 1.94 -10.80
CA CYS A 235 10.91 2.87 -9.78
C CYS A 235 9.91 3.88 -10.35
N THR A 236 8.93 4.28 -9.54
CA THR A 236 8.03 5.40 -9.84
C THR A 236 7.82 6.25 -8.59
N ILE A 237 7.69 7.56 -8.79
CA ILE A 237 7.27 8.48 -7.73
C ILE A 237 5.75 8.56 -7.77
N ARG A 238 5.10 8.29 -6.64
CA ARG A 238 3.64 8.34 -6.51
C ARG A 238 3.16 9.78 -6.52
N ILE A 239 2.19 10.06 -7.39
CA ILE A 239 1.44 11.32 -7.36
C ILE A 239 0.40 11.22 -6.24
N GLU A 240 0.45 12.15 -5.32
CA GLU A 240 -0.44 12.18 -4.16
C GLU A 240 -1.87 12.57 -4.54
N LYS A 241 -2.84 12.01 -3.83
CA LYS A 241 -4.26 12.32 -3.89
C LYS A 241 -4.82 12.38 -2.47
N GLY A 242 -5.73 13.31 -2.22
CA GLY A 242 -6.46 13.40 -0.95
C GLY A 242 -5.71 14.11 0.18
N THR A 243 -4.59 14.77 -0.10
CA THR A 243 -3.83 15.53 0.91
C THR A 243 -4.66 16.66 1.53
N GLU A 244 -5.47 17.34 0.71
CA GLU A 244 -6.31 18.46 1.12
C GLU A 244 -7.43 18.09 2.11
N ILE A 245 -7.84 16.82 2.09
CA ILE A 245 -8.90 16.28 2.97
C ILE A 245 -8.35 15.31 4.03
N SER A 246 -7.03 15.33 4.28
CA SER A 246 -6.35 14.42 5.22
C SER A 246 -6.64 12.94 4.96
N ALA A 247 -6.87 12.55 3.71
CA ALA A 247 -7.20 11.20 3.29
C ALA A 247 -6.12 10.56 2.38
N ALA A 248 -4.95 11.18 2.27
CA ALA A 248 -3.82 10.59 1.58
C ALA A 248 -3.19 9.46 2.39
N CYS A 249 -2.29 8.69 1.75
CA CYS A 249 -1.61 7.57 2.42
C CYS A 249 -0.93 8.02 3.72
N GLY A 250 -1.17 7.28 4.79
CA GLY A 250 -0.66 7.56 6.13
C GLY A 250 -1.42 8.62 6.94
N GLN A 251 -2.41 9.32 6.35
CA GLN A 251 -3.16 10.40 7.03
C GLN A 251 -4.49 9.95 7.63
N LEU A 252 -5.01 8.78 7.23
CA LEU A 252 -6.32 8.33 7.69
C LEU A 252 -6.31 8.09 9.20
N ARG A 253 -7.26 8.73 9.88
CA ARG A 253 -7.59 8.50 11.28
C ARG A 253 -9.09 8.64 11.48
N THR A 254 -9.65 8.00 12.50
CA THR A 254 -10.97 8.32 13.00
C THR A 254 -10.84 9.56 13.88
N ASP A 255 -11.42 10.67 13.43
CA ASP A 255 -11.67 11.76 14.37
C ASP A 255 -12.77 11.24 15.30
N ILE A 256 -12.47 11.18 16.59
CA ILE A 256 -13.49 10.93 17.60
C ILE A 256 -14.37 12.16 17.54
N ILE A 257 -15.55 12.00 16.91
CA ILE A 257 -16.61 13.01 16.98
C ILE A 257 -17.07 12.96 18.43
N GLY A 258 -16.62 13.96 19.20
CA GLY A 258 -17.07 14.16 20.59
C GLY A 258 -18.53 14.59 20.65
#